data_764a6b4f14e6f88df23047874c234708
#
_entry.id   764a6b4f14e6f88df23047874c234708
#
_cell.length_a   1.000
_cell.length_b   1.000
_cell.length_c   1.000
_cell.angle_alpha   90.00
_cell.angle_beta   90.00
_cell.angle_gamma   90.00
#
_symmetry.space_group_name_H-M   'P 1'
#
loop_
_entity.id
_entity.type
_entity.pdbx_description
1 polymer ?
#
loop_
_entity_poly.entity_id
_entity_poly.type
_entity_poly.pdbx_seq_one_letter_code
_entity_poly.pdbx_strand_id
1 'polypeptide(L)'
;MLRIALATLLSITCIAHVQAEEVNVSGSTSVARVMDVLAEQYNNQNSDSFVAVQGIGSTAGITLLEKGATDIGMSSRFLTVQENNESLEVFPIAYDGLAVVVNLANPVQNVSREQLFDIYKGKITNWKQIGGPDQKIAVVTREASSGTRASFESLLGLTRVINDRTVSDINPTNLVVNSNSMVKTIVNHNPHAIGFISEGSVDRSVKAITFEGVEANTKNISEGKYKLARPFLLLHKKDDIDDDADKFIKYVLSKEGQLLIEEYGYTPVKK
;
A
#
# COMPACT_ATOMS: atom_id res chain seq x y z
N MET A 1 -24.43 -43.07 66.14
CA MET A 1 -24.81 -42.45 64.83
C MET A 1 -23.69 -41.54 64.38
N LEU A 2 -22.87 -42.03 63.47
CA LEU A 2 -21.65 -41.39 63.00
C LEU A 2 -22.00 -40.58 61.71
N ARG A 3 -21.91 -39.27 61.73
CA ARG A 3 -22.10 -38.45 60.56
C ARG A 3 -20.78 -38.25 59.83
N ILE A 4 -20.60 -38.91 58.72
CA ILE A 4 -19.45 -38.75 57.84
C ILE A 4 -19.79 -37.52 56.97
N ALA A 5 -19.06 -36.41 57.17
CA ALA A 5 -19.10 -35.24 56.32
C ALA A 5 -18.12 -35.45 55.13
N LEU A 6 -18.67 -35.67 53.97
CA LEU A 6 -17.90 -35.77 52.71
C LEU A 6 -17.60 -34.38 52.21
N ALA A 7 -16.38 -33.89 52.43
CA ALA A 7 -15.89 -32.60 51.88
C ALA A 7 -15.47 -32.86 50.43
N THR A 8 -16.30 -32.45 49.48
CA THR A 8 -15.94 -32.41 48.05
C THR A 8 -15.06 -31.20 47.77
N LEU A 9 -13.77 -31.43 47.61
CA LEU A 9 -12.80 -30.44 47.21
C LEU A 9 -13.01 -30.12 45.71
N LEU A 10 -13.69 -29.02 45.42
CA LEU A 10 -13.89 -28.53 44.03
C LEU A 10 -12.59 -27.86 43.58
N SER A 11 -11.74 -28.60 42.88
CA SER A 11 -10.55 -28.09 42.25
C SER A 11 -10.97 -27.21 41.04
N ILE A 12 -11.02 -25.88 41.23
CA ILE A 12 -11.17 -24.93 40.13
C ILE A 12 -9.81 -24.90 39.44
N THR A 13 -9.67 -25.65 38.36
CA THR A 13 -8.58 -25.45 37.38
C THR A 13 -8.83 -24.13 36.67
N CYS A 14 -8.14 -23.08 37.08
CA CYS A 14 -7.98 -21.86 36.25
C CYS A 14 -7.26 -22.29 34.99
N ILE A 15 -8.01 -22.52 33.91
CA ILE A 15 -7.45 -22.56 32.57
C ILE A 15 -7.06 -21.09 32.27
N ALA A 16 -5.78 -20.75 32.49
CA ALA A 16 -5.24 -19.53 31.97
C ALA A 16 -5.39 -19.63 30.42
N HIS A 17 -6.35 -18.89 29.87
CA HIS A 17 -6.37 -18.65 28.44
C HIS A 17 -5.14 -17.78 28.18
N VAL A 18 -4.09 -18.36 27.63
CA VAL A 18 -3.05 -17.59 26.95
C VAL A 18 -3.74 -17.00 25.75
N GLN A 19 -4.16 -15.75 25.88
CA GLN A 19 -4.65 -14.97 24.76
C GLN A 19 -3.40 -14.61 23.95
N ALA A 20 -3.34 -15.02 22.70
CA ALA A 20 -2.28 -14.60 21.80
C ALA A 20 -2.24 -13.06 21.78
N GLU A 21 -1.06 -12.49 21.92
CA GLU A 21 -0.88 -11.05 21.85
C GLU A 21 -1.18 -10.59 20.41
N GLU A 22 -2.05 -9.58 20.25
CA GLU A 22 -2.50 -9.13 18.94
C GLU A 22 -1.67 -7.95 18.51
N VAL A 23 -0.95 -8.12 17.39
CA VAL A 23 -0.18 -7.05 16.71
C VAL A 23 -1.03 -6.44 15.61
N ASN A 24 -1.43 -5.19 15.78
CA ASN A 24 -2.26 -4.46 14.83
C ASN A 24 -1.40 -3.70 13.82
N VAL A 25 -1.56 -4.01 12.53
CA VAL A 25 -0.83 -3.41 11.42
C VAL A 25 -1.80 -2.67 10.50
N SER A 26 -1.74 -1.33 10.45
CA SER A 26 -2.72 -0.54 9.72
C SER A 26 -2.09 0.45 8.75
N GLY A 27 -2.72 0.68 7.61
CA GLY A 27 -2.26 1.74 6.69
C GLY A 27 -2.49 1.46 5.21
N SER A 28 -1.45 1.62 4.41
CA SER A 28 -1.53 1.54 2.95
C SER A 28 -2.20 0.27 2.44
N THR A 29 -3.25 0.42 1.62
CA THR A 29 -3.90 -0.70 0.92
C THR A 29 -2.99 -1.41 -0.09
N SER A 30 -1.95 -0.73 -0.58
CA SER A 30 -0.96 -1.37 -1.47
C SER A 30 0.03 -2.23 -0.70
N VAL A 31 0.48 -1.75 0.47
CA VAL A 31 1.37 -2.51 1.37
C VAL A 31 0.61 -3.68 1.98
N ALA A 32 -0.65 -3.49 2.41
CA ALA A 32 -1.49 -4.53 2.99
C ALA A 32 -1.55 -5.80 2.14
N ARG A 33 -1.54 -5.67 0.81
CA ARG A 33 -1.55 -6.83 -0.10
C ARG A 33 -0.44 -7.84 0.17
N VAL A 34 0.79 -7.41 0.40
CA VAL A 34 1.91 -8.31 0.72
C VAL A 34 2.00 -8.57 2.21
N MET A 35 1.59 -7.62 3.03
CA MET A 35 1.57 -7.79 4.48
C MET A 35 0.56 -8.84 4.94
N ASP A 36 -0.60 -8.97 4.27
CA ASP A 36 -1.58 -10.04 4.54
C ASP A 36 -0.92 -11.43 4.41
N VAL A 37 -0.12 -11.63 3.35
CA VAL A 37 0.58 -12.91 3.12
C VAL A 37 1.71 -13.12 4.14
N LEU A 38 2.48 -12.08 4.43
CA LEU A 38 3.54 -12.14 5.43
C LEU A 38 2.97 -12.42 6.83
N ALA A 39 1.84 -11.79 7.18
CA ALA A 39 1.15 -12.03 8.43
C ALA A 39 0.56 -13.44 8.50
N GLU A 40 -0.07 -13.93 7.43
CA GLU A 40 -0.57 -15.31 7.37
C GLU A 40 0.55 -16.33 7.60
N GLN A 41 1.69 -16.16 6.90
CA GLN A 41 2.84 -17.05 7.05
C GLN A 41 3.43 -16.98 8.46
N TYR A 42 3.56 -15.78 9.03
CA TYR A 42 4.05 -15.56 10.39
C TYR A 42 3.12 -16.18 11.43
N ASN A 43 1.81 -15.94 11.34
CA ASN A 43 0.80 -16.48 12.26
C ASN A 43 0.77 -18.01 12.24
N ASN A 44 0.98 -18.64 11.08
CA ASN A 44 1.05 -20.11 10.96
C ASN A 44 2.27 -20.71 11.66
N GLN A 45 3.34 -19.94 11.86
CA GLN A 45 4.58 -20.37 12.52
C GLN A 45 4.64 -19.98 14.01
N ASN A 46 3.80 -19.06 14.47
CA ASN A 46 3.82 -18.48 15.80
C ASN A 46 2.42 -18.54 16.44
N SER A 47 2.21 -19.46 17.39
CA SER A 47 0.91 -19.63 18.04
C SER A 47 0.64 -18.63 19.17
N ASP A 48 1.68 -17.95 19.65
CA ASP A 48 1.62 -17.11 20.86
C ASP A 48 1.34 -15.65 20.53
N SER A 49 1.46 -15.25 19.25
CA SER A 49 1.12 -13.91 18.75
C SER A 49 0.27 -13.99 17.48
N PHE A 50 -0.57 -12.98 17.27
CA PHE A 50 -1.43 -12.89 16.08
C PHE A 50 -1.30 -11.50 15.43
N VAL A 51 -0.84 -11.47 14.19
CA VAL A 51 -0.72 -10.24 13.41
C VAL A 51 -1.98 -10.02 12.58
N ALA A 52 -2.66 -8.88 12.83
CA ALA A 52 -3.84 -8.45 12.10
C ALA A 52 -3.50 -7.27 11.17
N VAL A 53 -3.78 -7.40 9.88
CA VAL A 53 -3.46 -6.37 8.87
C VAL A 53 -4.73 -5.66 8.40
N GLN A 54 -4.70 -4.33 8.36
CA GLN A 54 -5.81 -3.52 7.89
C GLN A 54 -5.40 -2.43 6.88
N GLY A 55 -5.88 -2.55 5.66
CA GLY A 55 -5.67 -1.56 4.59
C GLY A 55 -6.69 -0.42 4.64
N ILE A 56 -6.28 0.76 5.14
CA ILE A 56 -7.14 1.96 5.32
C ILE A 56 -6.57 3.24 4.68
N GLY A 57 -5.43 3.12 4.00
CA GLY A 57 -4.67 4.23 3.41
C GLY A 57 -3.51 4.70 4.27
N SER A 58 -2.43 5.16 3.62
CA SER A 58 -1.17 5.52 4.30
C SER A 58 -1.34 6.61 5.36
N THR A 59 -2.06 7.68 5.03
CA THR A 59 -2.27 8.80 5.97
C THR A 59 -3.07 8.36 7.19
N ALA A 60 -4.10 7.52 6.99
CA ALA A 60 -4.89 6.99 8.10
C ALA A 60 -4.06 6.08 9.02
N GLY A 61 -3.22 5.18 8.45
CA GLY A 61 -2.33 4.33 9.23
C GLY A 61 -1.31 5.11 10.05
N ILE A 62 -0.67 6.11 9.46
CA ILE A 62 0.26 7.00 10.17
C ILE A 62 -0.45 7.71 11.33
N THR A 63 -1.66 8.25 11.09
CA THR A 63 -2.45 8.91 12.13
C THR A 63 -2.84 7.96 13.27
N LEU A 64 -3.21 6.70 12.97
CA LEU A 64 -3.53 5.70 14.01
C LEU A 64 -2.28 5.35 14.83
N LEU A 65 -1.12 5.20 14.18
CA LEU A 65 0.14 4.95 14.87
C LEU A 65 0.50 6.10 15.83
N GLU A 66 0.41 7.33 15.37
CA GLU A 66 0.66 8.51 16.22
C GLU A 66 -0.25 8.54 17.46
N LYS A 67 -1.51 8.11 17.31
CA LYS A 67 -2.49 8.03 18.38
C LYS A 67 -2.36 6.78 19.26
N GLY A 68 -1.46 5.85 18.95
CA GLY A 68 -1.33 4.57 19.66
C GLY A 68 -2.51 3.62 19.45
N ALA A 69 -3.20 3.73 18.32
CA ALA A 69 -4.34 2.87 17.96
C ALA A 69 -3.97 1.75 16.97
N THR A 70 -2.70 1.62 16.64
CA THR A 70 -2.08 0.51 15.90
C THR A 70 -0.61 0.42 16.31
N ASP A 71 -0.04 -0.76 16.28
CA ASP A 71 1.34 -1.02 16.71
C ASP A 71 2.33 -0.74 15.57
N ILE A 72 1.92 -1.06 14.34
CA ILE A 72 2.71 -0.85 13.13
C ILE A 72 1.89 -0.07 12.10
N GLY A 73 2.45 1.04 11.62
CA GLY A 73 1.92 1.80 10.49
C GLY A 73 2.47 1.31 9.16
N MET A 74 1.65 1.33 8.11
CA MET A 74 2.05 1.01 6.74
C MET A 74 1.93 2.23 5.83
N SER A 75 3.00 2.57 5.08
CA SER A 75 2.96 3.64 4.08
C SER A 75 3.51 3.19 2.74
N SER A 76 2.87 3.62 1.65
CA SER A 76 3.33 3.46 0.27
C SER A 76 3.76 4.80 -0.35
N ARG A 77 4.25 5.70 0.49
CA ARG A 77 4.87 6.98 0.16
C ARG A 77 5.91 7.36 1.20
N PHE A 78 6.79 8.26 0.85
CA PHE A 78 7.61 8.91 1.87
C PHE A 78 6.74 9.68 2.86
N LEU A 79 7.23 9.83 4.08
CA LEU A 79 6.60 10.67 5.09
C LEU A 79 6.73 12.15 4.70
N THR A 80 5.73 12.94 5.04
CA THR A 80 5.85 14.40 4.98
C THR A 80 6.80 14.90 6.07
N VAL A 81 7.25 16.15 5.95
CA VAL A 81 8.12 16.77 6.99
C VAL A 81 7.44 16.76 8.36
N GLN A 82 6.12 16.94 8.40
CA GLN A 82 5.35 16.93 9.65
C GLN A 82 5.20 15.53 10.25
N GLU A 83 5.10 14.50 9.42
CA GLU A 83 4.98 13.09 9.84
C GLU A 83 6.34 12.48 10.23
N ASN A 84 7.44 12.99 9.64
CA ASN A 84 8.79 12.48 9.89
C ASN A 84 9.37 13.13 11.16
N ASN A 85 8.95 12.63 12.31
CA ASN A 85 9.40 13.10 13.62
C ASN A 85 10.31 12.06 14.30
N GLU A 86 11.08 12.50 15.30
CA GLU A 86 12.08 11.68 16.00
C GLU A 86 11.48 10.52 16.82
N SER A 87 10.19 10.55 17.10
CA SER A 87 9.50 9.51 17.86
C SER A 87 9.18 8.27 17.04
N LEU A 88 9.28 8.35 15.71
CA LEU A 88 9.00 7.23 14.81
C LEU A 88 10.29 6.59 14.31
N GLU A 89 10.28 5.27 14.22
CA GLU A 89 11.24 4.51 13.44
C GLU A 89 10.60 4.06 12.15
N VAL A 90 11.32 4.20 11.02
CA VAL A 90 10.79 4.01 9.69
C VAL A 90 11.69 3.06 8.92
N PHE A 91 11.11 1.96 8.42
CA PHE A 91 11.82 0.92 7.68
C PHE A 91 11.30 0.82 6.25
N PRO A 92 12.14 0.94 5.22
CA PRO A 92 11.79 0.46 3.91
C PRO A 92 11.77 -1.08 3.92
N ILE A 93 10.68 -1.66 3.42
CA ILE A 93 10.53 -3.13 3.31
C ILE A 93 10.55 -3.60 1.86
N ALA A 94 10.19 -2.74 0.92
CA ALA A 94 10.18 -3.01 -0.51
C ALA A 94 10.17 -1.71 -1.32
N TYR A 95 10.39 -1.84 -2.63
CA TYR A 95 10.09 -0.80 -3.61
C TYR A 95 9.02 -1.29 -4.57
N ASP A 96 8.12 -0.39 -4.96
CA ASP A 96 6.97 -0.66 -5.81
C ASP A 96 6.88 0.36 -6.95
N GLY A 97 6.47 -0.09 -8.13
CA GLY A 97 6.17 0.78 -9.27
C GLY A 97 4.71 1.21 -9.28
N LEU A 98 4.45 2.46 -9.69
CA LEU A 98 3.11 2.92 -10.00
C LEU A 98 2.81 2.61 -11.46
N ALA A 99 2.19 1.47 -11.73
CA ALA A 99 1.81 1.06 -13.08
C ALA A 99 0.66 1.91 -13.59
N VAL A 100 0.84 2.53 -14.76
CA VAL A 100 -0.25 3.19 -15.49
C VAL A 100 -1.04 2.11 -16.23
N VAL A 101 -2.33 2.01 -15.95
CA VAL A 101 -3.19 0.95 -16.47
C VAL A 101 -4.33 1.49 -17.32
N VAL A 102 -4.60 0.75 -18.39
CA VAL A 102 -5.71 0.99 -19.32
C VAL A 102 -6.47 -0.30 -19.58
N ASN A 103 -7.63 -0.20 -20.18
CA ASN A 103 -8.39 -1.38 -20.61
C ASN A 103 -7.61 -2.20 -21.65
N LEU A 104 -7.81 -3.51 -21.67
CA LEU A 104 -7.14 -4.42 -22.62
C LEU A 104 -7.39 -4.05 -24.10
N ALA A 105 -8.58 -3.50 -24.41
CA ALA A 105 -8.94 -3.06 -25.74
C ALA A 105 -8.35 -1.68 -26.15
N ASN A 106 -7.77 -0.93 -25.21
CA ASN A 106 -7.20 0.37 -25.54
C ASN A 106 -5.91 0.20 -26.35
N PRO A 107 -5.75 0.84 -27.54
CA PRO A 107 -4.58 0.65 -28.40
C PRO A 107 -3.30 1.33 -27.89
N VAL A 108 -3.41 2.30 -26.96
CA VAL A 108 -2.26 3.03 -26.44
C VAL A 108 -1.35 2.10 -25.64
N GLN A 109 -0.03 2.17 -25.92
CA GLN A 109 0.99 1.31 -25.30
C GLN A 109 1.97 2.08 -24.42
N ASN A 110 2.04 3.40 -24.57
CA ASN A 110 2.98 4.26 -23.87
C ASN A 110 2.38 5.61 -23.58
N VAL A 111 2.82 6.22 -22.49
CA VAL A 111 2.50 7.59 -22.15
C VAL A 111 3.76 8.31 -21.64
N SER A 112 3.97 9.55 -22.12
CA SER A 112 5.04 10.39 -21.59
C SER A 112 4.65 11.01 -20.24
N ARG A 113 5.63 11.54 -19.52
CA ARG A 113 5.42 12.30 -18.29
C ARG A 113 4.47 13.47 -18.50
N GLU A 114 4.69 14.25 -19.57
CA GLU A 114 3.88 15.41 -19.91
C GLU A 114 2.44 15.02 -20.26
N GLN A 115 2.26 13.97 -21.08
CA GLN A 115 0.93 13.46 -21.41
C GLN A 115 0.17 13.01 -20.17
N LEU A 116 0.83 12.22 -19.29
CA LEU A 116 0.20 11.72 -18.07
C LEU A 116 -0.16 12.87 -17.11
N PHE A 117 0.74 13.84 -16.94
CA PHE A 117 0.48 15.05 -16.17
C PHE A 117 -0.75 15.81 -16.73
N ASP A 118 -0.80 16.05 -18.03
CA ASP A 118 -1.88 16.82 -18.67
C ASP A 118 -3.22 16.05 -18.68
N ILE A 119 -3.20 14.71 -18.75
CA ILE A 119 -4.40 13.89 -18.57
C ILE A 119 -4.98 14.10 -17.18
N TYR A 120 -4.16 13.98 -16.12
CA TYR A 120 -4.64 14.11 -14.75
C TYR A 120 -5.00 15.54 -14.35
N LYS A 121 -4.42 16.54 -15.02
CA LYS A 121 -4.83 17.97 -14.93
C LYS A 121 -6.13 18.27 -15.67
N GLY A 122 -6.57 17.39 -16.59
CA GLY A 122 -7.72 17.60 -17.44
C GLY A 122 -7.48 18.50 -18.65
N LYS A 123 -6.21 18.67 -19.08
CA LYS A 123 -5.86 19.36 -20.32
C LYS A 123 -5.96 18.44 -21.54
N ILE A 124 -5.49 17.18 -21.39
CA ILE A 124 -5.72 16.11 -22.36
C ILE A 124 -6.97 15.34 -21.90
N THR A 125 -8.04 15.42 -22.70
CA THR A 125 -9.35 14.85 -22.36
C THR A 125 -9.84 13.80 -23.35
N ASN A 126 -9.13 13.62 -24.45
CA ASN A 126 -9.49 12.69 -25.53
C ASN A 126 -8.26 11.85 -25.92
N TRP A 127 -8.45 10.55 -26.04
CA TRP A 127 -7.39 9.61 -26.42
C TRP A 127 -6.71 9.93 -27.74
N LYS A 128 -7.45 10.55 -28.71
CA LYS A 128 -6.91 10.99 -30.00
C LYS A 128 -5.73 11.96 -29.85
N GLN A 129 -5.68 12.75 -28.79
CA GLN A 129 -4.59 13.71 -28.54
C GLN A 129 -3.25 13.01 -28.25
N ILE A 130 -3.29 11.71 -27.94
CA ILE A 130 -2.10 10.89 -27.67
C ILE A 130 -2.04 9.62 -28.54
N GLY A 131 -2.68 9.66 -29.72
CA GLY A 131 -2.61 8.58 -30.72
C GLY A 131 -3.59 7.42 -30.51
N GLY A 132 -4.57 7.59 -29.62
CA GLY A 132 -5.65 6.64 -29.39
C GLY A 132 -6.91 6.95 -30.21
N PRO A 133 -8.04 6.27 -29.92
CA PRO A 133 -9.32 6.50 -30.60
C PRO A 133 -9.90 7.88 -30.26
N ASP A 134 -10.81 8.38 -31.11
CA ASP A 134 -11.54 9.64 -30.86
C ASP A 134 -12.62 9.43 -29.79
N GLN A 135 -12.17 9.30 -28.54
CA GLN A 135 -12.99 9.00 -27.37
C GLN A 135 -12.49 9.78 -26.15
N LYS A 136 -13.44 10.24 -25.33
CA LYS A 136 -13.12 10.94 -24.08
C LYS A 136 -12.41 10.01 -23.08
N ILE A 137 -11.35 10.50 -22.45
CA ILE A 137 -10.64 9.76 -21.41
C ILE A 137 -11.45 9.78 -20.11
N ALA A 138 -11.69 8.60 -19.53
CA ALA A 138 -12.24 8.43 -18.20
C ALA A 138 -11.08 8.29 -17.21
N VAL A 139 -10.73 9.36 -16.53
CA VAL A 139 -9.58 9.39 -15.60
C VAL A 139 -9.98 8.92 -14.22
N VAL A 140 -9.31 7.87 -13.73
CA VAL A 140 -9.53 7.28 -12.39
C VAL A 140 -8.37 7.64 -11.48
N THR A 141 -8.69 8.18 -10.31
CA THR A 141 -7.72 8.50 -9.26
C THR A 141 -8.11 7.86 -7.93
N ARG A 142 -7.28 8.04 -6.91
CA ARG A 142 -7.48 7.51 -5.58
C ARG A 142 -7.94 8.60 -4.61
N GLU A 143 -8.43 8.18 -3.46
CA GLU A 143 -8.82 9.01 -2.32
C GLU A 143 -7.62 9.77 -1.73
N ALA A 144 -7.89 10.83 -0.95
CA ALA A 144 -6.84 11.70 -0.40
C ALA A 144 -5.92 11.01 0.63
N SER A 145 -6.40 9.98 1.34
CA SER A 145 -5.59 9.19 2.29
C SER A 145 -4.64 8.20 1.62
N SER A 146 -4.77 8.00 0.29
CA SER A 146 -3.99 7.04 -0.47
C SER A 146 -2.53 7.47 -0.61
N GLY A 147 -1.60 6.66 -0.08
CA GLY A 147 -0.18 6.81 -0.34
C GLY A 147 0.17 6.62 -1.84
N THR A 148 -0.60 5.79 -2.55
CA THR A 148 -0.47 5.57 -3.99
C THR A 148 -0.74 6.85 -4.77
N ARG A 149 -1.81 7.58 -4.43
CA ARG A 149 -2.11 8.89 -5.00
C ARG A 149 -1.05 9.91 -4.63
N ALA A 150 -0.69 10.01 -3.37
CA ALA A 150 0.30 10.98 -2.92
C ALA A 150 1.67 10.79 -3.61
N SER A 151 2.14 9.54 -3.78
CA SER A 151 3.35 9.24 -4.56
C SER A 151 3.20 9.59 -6.03
N PHE A 152 2.06 9.26 -6.65
CA PHE A 152 1.78 9.59 -8.04
C PHE A 152 1.81 11.11 -8.27
N GLU A 153 1.12 11.88 -7.42
CA GLU A 153 1.10 13.33 -7.47
C GLU A 153 2.50 13.94 -7.29
N SER A 154 3.24 13.46 -6.29
CA SER A 154 4.60 13.96 -6.01
C SER A 154 5.56 13.65 -7.15
N LEU A 155 5.57 12.42 -7.66
CA LEU A 155 6.47 11.98 -8.73
C LEU A 155 6.20 12.67 -10.07
N LEU A 156 4.95 13.06 -10.35
CA LEU A 156 4.57 13.77 -11.57
C LEU A 156 4.57 15.28 -11.41
N GLY A 157 4.64 15.83 -10.20
CA GLY A 157 4.50 17.26 -9.95
C GLY A 157 3.04 17.74 -9.98
N LEU A 158 2.08 16.85 -9.70
CA LEU A 158 0.64 17.15 -9.61
C LEU A 158 0.25 17.69 -8.24
N THR A 159 1.10 18.53 -7.68
CA THR A 159 0.85 19.24 -6.41
C THR A 159 1.16 20.72 -6.56
N ARG A 160 0.54 21.54 -5.72
CA ARG A 160 0.82 22.98 -5.60
C ARG A 160 0.81 23.40 -4.14
N VAL A 161 1.49 24.48 -3.81
CA VAL A 161 1.51 25.04 -2.46
C VAL A 161 0.50 26.19 -2.37
N ILE A 162 -0.42 26.10 -1.37
CA ILE A 162 -1.39 27.15 -1.05
C ILE A 162 -1.31 27.37 0.47
N ASN A 163 -1.01 28.58 0.89
CA ASN A 163 -0.88 28.94 2.33
C ASN A 163 0.03 27.95 3.08
N ASP A 164 1.22 27.73 2.54
CA ASP A 164 2.24 26.80 3.08
C ASP A 164 1.79 25.32 3.18
N ARG A 165 0.71 24.97 2.52
CA ARG A 165 0.22 23.58 2.46
C ARG A 165 0.32 23.03 1.06
N THR A 166 0.89 21.84 0.94
CA THR A 166 0.89 21.08 -0.33
C THR A 166 -0.51 20.51 -0.55
N VAL A 167 -1.12 20.88 -1.67
CA VAL A 167 -2.45 20.39 -2.07
C VAL A 167 -2.37 19.71 -3.42
N SER A 168 -3.29 18.79 -3.67
CA SER A 168 -3.44 18.11 -4.95
C SER A 168 -3.78 19.10 -6.07
N ASP A 169 -3.18 18.88 -7.24
CA ASP A 169 -3.45 19.62 -8.46
C ASP A 169 -4.09 18.73 -9.54
N ILE A 170 -4.56 17.54 -9.15
CA ILE A 170 -5.38 16.66 -10.01
C ILE A 170 -6.74 17.34 -10.26
N ASN A 171 -7.25 17.18 -11.48
CA ASN A 171 -8.59 17.67 -11.82
C ASN A 171 -9.65 17.07 -10.86
N PRO A 172 -10.43 17.90 -10.16
CA PRO A 172 -11.40 17.42 -9.17
C PRO A 172 -12.57 16.64 -9.78
N THR A 173 -12.76 16.68 -11.11
CA THR A 173 -13.80 15.89 -11.79
C THR A 173 -13.37 14.46 -12.11
N ASN A 174 -12.11 14.09 -11.85
CA ASN A 174 -11.63 12.72 -12.02
C ASN A 174 -12.34 11.79 -11.05
N LEU A 175 -12.65 10.56 -11.50
CA LEU A 175 -13.32 9.57 -10.69
C LEU A 175 -12.43 9.09 -9.54
N VAL A 176 -12.89 9.26 -8.30
CA VAL A 176 -12.15 8.88 -7.09
C VAL A 176 -12.62 7.52 -6.59
N VAL A 177 -11.67 6.62 -6.33
CA VAL A 177 -11.90 5.29 -5.74
C VAL A 177 -10.93 5.02 -4.59
N ASN A 178 -11.21 4.01 -3.75
CA ASN A 178 -10.49 3.79 -2.48
C ASN A 178 -9.55 2.58 -2.48
N SER A 179 -9.34 1.88 -3.60
CA SER A 179 -8.39 0.75 -3.67
C SER A 179 -7.83 0.53 -5.08
N ASN A 180 -6.68 -0.17 -5.18
CA ASN A 180 -6.15 -0.63 -6.47
C ASN A 180 -7.14 -1.55 -7.19
N SER A 181 -7.85 -2.41 -6.44
CA SER A 181 -8.86 -3.32 -7.00
C SER A 181 -10.02 -2.56 -7.64
N MET A 182 -10.49 -1.46 -7.03
CA MET A 182 -11.53 -0.63 -7.64
C MET A 182 -11.04 0.10 -8.90
N VAL A 183 -9.78 0.59 -8.93
CA VAL A 183 -9.20 1.13 -10.16
C VAL A 183 -9.22 0.07 -11.26
N LYS A 184 -8.75 -1.16 -10.97
CA LYS A 184 -8.78 -2.27 -11.94
C LYS A 184 -10.18 -2.58 -12.43
N THR A 185 -11.15 -2.66 -11.53
CA THR A 185 -12.54 -2.93 -11.90
C THR A 185 -13.08 -1.90 -12.88
N ILE A 186 -12.86 -0.61 -12.63
CA ILE A 186 -13.32 0.45 -13.53
C ILE A 186 -12.60 0.42 -14.87
N VAL A 187 -11.26 0.26 -14.84
CA VAL A 187 -10.46 0.19 -16.06
C VAL A 187 -10.83 -1.04 -16.89
N ASN A 188 -11.07 -2.19 -16.27
CA ASN A 188 -11.50 -3.41 -16.97
C ASN A 188 -12.85 -3.26 -17.66
N HIS A 189 -13.81 -2.56 -17.05
CA HIS A 189 -15.16 -2.41 -17.58
C HIS A 189 -15.35 -1.16 -18.46
N ASN A 190 -14.36 -0.29 -18.56
CA ASN A 190 -14.43 0.92 -19.39
C ASN A 190 -13.24 0.98 -20.37
N PRO A 191 -13.48 0.76 -21.68
CA PRO A 191 -12.43 0.82 -22.72
C PRO A 191 -11.68 2.14 -22.81
N HIS A 192 -12.24 3.21 -22.26
CA HIS A 192 -11.70 4.57 -22.32
C HIS A 192 -11.06 5.03 -21.00
N ALA A 193 -11.03 4.15 -19.99
CA ALA A 193 -10.47 4.49 -18.69
C ALA A 193 -8.93 4.42 -18.68
N ILE A 194 -8.34 5.32 -17.88
CA ILE A 194 -6.95 5.30 -17.45
C ILE A 194 -6.90 5.39 -15.92
N GLY A 195 -6.00 4.66 -15.31
CA GLY A 195 -5.75 4.71 -13.88
C GLY A 195 -4.29 4.41 -13.55
N PHE A 196 -3.96 4.45 -12.28
CA PHE A 196 -2.67 4.01 -11.76
C PHE A 196 -2.87 3.11 -10.53
N ILE A 197 -2.07 2.08 -10.44
CA ILE A 197 -2.10 1.10 -9.34
C ILE A 197 -0.68 0.70 -8.95
N SER A 198 -0.51 0.04 -7.81
CA SER A 198 0.71 -0.68 -7.46
C SER A 198 1.01 -1.75 -8.52
N GLU A 199 2.28 -1.88 -8.93
CA GLU A 199 2.73 -2.86 -9.94
C GLU A 199 2.37 -4.28 -9.50
N GLY A 200 2.63 -4.66 -8.24
CA GLY A 200 2.24 -5.96 -7.70
C GLY A 200 0.72 -6.23 -7.70
N SER A 201 -0.12 -5.23 -8.01
CA SER A 201 -1.57 -5.39 -8.17
C SER A 201 -2.00 -5.58 -9.63
N VAL A 202 -1.07 -5.49 -10.59
CA VAL A 202 -1.37 -5.71 -12.01
C VAL A 202 -1.66 -7.20 -12.25
N ASP A 203 -2.72 -7.49 -12.98
CA ASP A 203 -3.10 -8.83 -13.40
C ASP A 203 -3.66 -8.81 -14.84
N ARG A 204 -4.18 -9.94 -15.28
CA ARG A 204 -4.72 -10.11 -16.64
C ARG A 204 -6.00 -9.31 -16.94
N SER A 205 -6.58 -8.63 -15.96
CA SER A 205 -7.82 -7.85 -16.13
C SER A 205 -7.58 -6.46 -16.73
N VAL A 206 -6.34 -5.95 -16.64
CA VAL A 206 -5.96 -4.64 -17.17
C VAL A 206 -4.63 -4.71 -17.91
N LYS A 207 -4.37 -3.73 -18.76
CA LYS A 207 -3.10 -3.57 -19.45
C LYS A 207 -2.28 -2.48 -18.80
N ALA A 208 -1.11 -2.85 -18.25
CA ALA A 208 -0.09 -1.87 -17.90
C ALA A 208 0.58 -1.36 -19.16
N ILE A 209 0.65 -0.04 -19.31
CA ILE A 209 1.37 0.60 -20.41
C ILE A 209 2.71 1.15 -19.93
N THR A 210 3.66 1.33 -20.85
CA THR A 210 4.96 1.90 -20.52
C THR A 210 4.83 3.38 -20.15
N PHE A 211 5.67 3.82 -19.24
CA PHE A 211 5.86 5.22 -18.90
C PHE A 211 7.22 5.68 -19.41
N GLU A 212 7.24 6.65 -20.31
CA GLU A 212 8.46 7.12 -20.99
C GLU A 212 9.23 5.97 -21.67
N GLY A 213 8.50 4.99 -22.22
CA GLY A 213 9.06 3.82 -22.89
C GLY A 213 9.60 2.74 -21.93
N VAL A 214 9.45 2.88 -20.62
CA VAL A 214 9.93 1.93 -19.62
C VAL A 214 8.74 1.19 -18.97
N GLU A 215 8.86 -0.13 -18.84
CA GLU A 215 7.88 -0.97 -18.16
C GLU A 215 8.00 -0.86 -16.64
N ALA A 216 6.85 -0.88 -15.93
CA ALA A 216 6.79 -1.07 -14.50
C ALA A 216 7.03 -2.55 -14.18
N ASN A 217 8.28 -2.92 -13.88
CA ASN A 217 8.63 -4.25 -13.41
C ASN A 217 9.78 -4.18 -12.38
N THR A 218 9.96 -5.24 -11.60
CA THR A 218 10.95 -5.32 -10.52
C THR A 218 12.37 -4.99 -11.00
N LYS A 219 12.76 -5.43 -12.21
CA LYS A 219 14.08 -5.15 -12.79
C LYS A 219 14.28 -3.65 -13.04
N ASN A 220 13.34 -3.01 -13.74
CA ASN A 220 13.46 -1.59 -14.08
C ASN A 220 13.35 -0.70 -12.82
N ILE A 221 12.61 -1.16 -11.80
CA ILE A 221 12.51 -0.48 -10.50
C ILE A 221 13.85 -0.59 -9.76
N SER A 222 14.42 -1.79 -9.63
CA SER A 222 15.68 -2.02 -8.92
C SER A 222 16.88 -1.32 -9.57
N GLU A 223 16.85 -1.16 -10.90
CA GLU A 223 17.87 -0.44 -11.67
C GLU A 223 17.63 1.09 -11.71
N GLY A 224 16.54 1.59 -11.09
CA GLY A 224 16.18 3.00 -11.08
C GLY A 224 15.77 3.56 -12.45
N LYS A 225 15.46 2.70 -13.42
CA LYS A 225 15.01 3.06 -14.77
C LYS A 225 13.55 3.53 -14.77
N TYR A 226 12.68 2.83 -14.02
CA TYR A 226 11.28 3.20 -13.90
C TYR A 226 11.11 4.35 -12.91
N LYS A 227 10.68 5.51 -13.40
CA LYS A 227 10.68 6.76 -12.62
C LYS A 227 9.45 6.96 -11.72
N LEU A 228 8.40 6.16 -11.90
CA LEU A 228 7.24 6.15 -11.00
C LEU A 228 7.39 5.06 -9.93
N ALA A 229 8.55 5.01 -9.27
CA ALA A 229 8.85 4.08 -8.19
C ALA A 229 8.79 4.78 -6.83
N ARG A 230 8.40 4.02 -5.79
CA ARG A 230 8.21 4.50 -4.43
C ARG A 230 8.59 3.43 -3.40
N PRO A 231 8.89 3.80 -2.14
CA PRO A 231 9.09 2.82 -1.08
C PRO A 231 7.75 2.29 -0.54
N PHE A 232 7.77 1.06 -0.06
CA PHE A 232 6.86 0.55 0.95
C PHE A 232 7.56 0.64 2.29
N LEU A 233 6.90 1.27 3.26
CA LEU A 233 7.45 1.55 4.58
C LEU A 233 6.59 0.91 5.66
N LEU A 234 7.25 0.36 6.67
CA LEU A 234 6.68 0.13 7.98
C LEU A 234 7.18 1.18 8.96
N LEU A 235 6.34 1.51 9.93
CA LEU A 235 6.62 2.51 10.95
C LEU A 235 6.17 1.99 12.30
N HIS A 236 6.91 2.29 13.36
CA HIS A 236 6.47 2.12 14.74
C HIS A 236 7.00 3.27 15.61
N LYS A 237 6.48 3.41 16.83
CA LYS A 237 7.02 4.32 17.81
C LYS A 237 8.30 3.74 18.42
N LYS A 238 9.38 4.52 18.52
CA LYS A 238 10.69 4.04 19.00
C LYS A 238 10.67 3.52 20.43
N ASP A 239 9.95 4.21 21.29
CA ASP A 239 9.96 3.96 22.75
C ASP A 239 8.75 3.12 23.21
N ASP A 240 7.93 2.62 22.27
CA ASP A 240 6.64 1.98 22.57
C ASP A 240 6.36 0.83 21.59
N ILE A 241 7.42 0.12 21.17
CA ILE A 241 7.25 -1.08 20.34
C ILE A 241 7.11 -2.31 21.26
N ASP A 242 6.07 -3.06 21.02
CA ASP A 242 5.87 -4.36 21.63
C ASP A 242 6.86 -5.40 21.06
N ASP A 243 7.27 -6.38 21.90
CA ASP A 243 8.23 -7.42 21.51
C ASP A 243 7.73 -8.25 20.31
N ASP A 244 6.43 -8.51 20.20
CA ASP A 244 5.86 -9.29 19.10
C ASP A 244 5.74 -8.48 17.82
N ALA A 245 5.48 -7.18 17.90
CA ALA A 245 5.56 -6.25 16.79
C ALA A 245 7.00 -6.17 16.23
N ASP A 246 8.00 -6.08 17.11
CA ASP A 246 9.42 -6.08 16.71
C ASP A 246 9.84 -7.40 16.05
N LYS A 247 9.40 -8.55 16.59
CA LYS A 247 9.65 -9.88 15.98
C LYS A 247 9.04 -9.96 14.58
N PHE A 248 7.81 -9.45 14.41
CA PHE A 248 7.16 -9.46 13.11
C PHE A 248 7.90 -8.56 12.10
N ILE A 249 8.33 -7.36 12.48
CA ILE A 249 9.15 -6.49 11.61
C ILE A 249 10.45 -7.20 11.21
N LYS A 250 11.12 -7.85 12.17
CA LYS A 250 12.34 -8.65 11.88
C LYS A 250 12.07 -9.79 10.91
N TYR A 251 10.91 -10.46 11.04
CA TYR A 251 10.49 -11.49 10.08
C TYR A 251 10.29 -10.89 8.68
N VAL A 252 9.57 -9.77 8.54
CA VAL A 252 9.37 -9.09 7.25
C VAL A 252 10.72 -8.74 6.58
N LEU A 253 11.70 -8.29 7.37
CA LEU A 253 13.04 -7.94 6.90
C LEU A 253 13.99 -9.15 6.76
N SER A 254 13.59 -10.34 7.19
CA SER A 254 14.37 -11.56 7.06
C SER A 254 14.50 -12.01 5.60
N LYS A 255 15.41 -12.97 5.34
CA LYS A 255 15.52 -13.57 4.01
C LYS A 255 14.21 -14.19 3.52
N GLU A 256 13.47 -14.85 4.43
CA GLU A 256 12.18 -15.49 4.12
C GLU A 256 11.13 -14.44 3.75
N GLY A 257 10.96 -13.40 4.57
CA GLY A 257 10.02 -12.31 4.30
C GLY A 257 10.35 -11.57 2.99
N GLN A 258 11.63 -11.33 2.71
CA GLN A 258 12.05 -10.64 1.49
C GLN A 258 11.87 -11.50 0.22
N LEU A 259 11.98 -12.84 0.33
CA LEU A 259 11.63 -13.75 -0.78
C LEU A 259 10.13 -13.73 -1.08
N LEU A 260 9.27 -13.71 -0.06
CA LEU A 260 7.83 -13.55 -0.25
C LEU A 260 7.49 -12.21 -0.91
N ILE A 261 8.13 -11.12 -0.50
CA ILE A 261 7.97 -9.80 -1.11
C ILE A 261 8.30 -9.85 -2.61
N GLU A 262 9.39 -10.51 -3.00
CA GLU A 262 9.80 -10.68 -4.39
C GLU A 262 8.82 -11.56 -5.18
N GLU A 263 8.35 -12.66 -4.60
CA GLU A 263 7.37 -13.58 -5.21
C GLU A 263 6.04 -12.86 -5.52
N TYR A 264 5.66 -11.89 -4.68
CA TYR A 264 4.45 -11.10 -4.87
C TYR A 264 4.63 -9.88 -5.80
N GLY A 265 5.75 -9.80 -6.53
CA GLY A 265 6.02 -8.84 -7.59
C GLY A 265 6.59 -7.50 -7.09
N TYR A 266 7.07 -7.42 -5.86
CA TYR A 266 7.70 -6.22 -5.33
C TYR A 266 9.22 -6.34 -5.34
N THR A 267 9.92 -5.21 -5.43
CA THR A 267 11.38 -5.17 -5.38
C THR A 267 11.84 -5.19 -3.91
N PRO A 268 12.54 -6.25 -3.46
CA PRO A 268 12.99 -6.34 -2.08
C PRO A 268 14.06 -5.28 -1.75
N VAL A 269 14.21 -4.96 -0.46
CA VAL A 269 15.31 -4.13 0.00
C VAL A 269 16.60 -4.92 -0.03
N LYS A 270 17.65 -4.35 -0.61
CA LYS A 270 19.00 -4.97 -0.58
C LYS A 270 19.54 -4.86 0.84
N LYS A 271 19.93 -6.00 1.41
CA LYS A 271 20.77 -6.02 2.61
C LYS A 271 22.19 -5.66 2.28
#